data_1fb95c707f16bd69d1507bb3dc1c462c
#
_entry.id   1fb95c707f16bd69d1507bb3dc1c462c
#
_cell.length_a   1.000
_cell.length_b   1.000
_cell.length_c   1.000
_cell.angle_alpha   90.00
_cell.angle_beta   90.00
_cell.angle_gamma   90.00
#
_symmetry.space_group_name_H-M   'P 1'
#
loop_
_entity.id
_entity.type
_entity.pdbx_description
1 polymer ?
#
loop_
_entity_poly.entity_id
_entity_poly.type
_entity_poly.pdbx_seq_one_letter_code
_entity_poly.pdbx_strand_id
1 'polypeptide(L)'
;MTAPTHGRVDELSSPRADLLEHAGELLRALAAPVRIAIVLQLRESQRCVHELVDALDVPQPLVSQHLRILKAAGVVAGERSGREVLYRLVDDHLAEIVVAAISHAGEEHP
;
A
#
# COMPACT_ATOMS: atom_id res chain seq x y z
N MET A 1 31.81 11.48 -25.01
CA MET A 1 31.42 10.72 -24.80
C MET A 1 30.51 10.59 -23.81
N THR A 2 30.25 11.36 -23.09
CA THR A 2 29.20 11.31 -22.15
C THR A 2 27.88 11.41 -22.82
N ALA A 3 27.86 11.88 -24.04
CA ALA A 3 26.58 12.07 -24.70
C ALA A 3 25.71 10.83 -24.74
N PRO A 4 26.24 9.66 -25.09
CA PRO A 4 25.38 8.49 -25.12
C PRO A 4 24.75 8.16 -23.77
N THR A 5 25.56 8.20 -22.73
CA THR A 5 25.06 7.89 -21.41
C THR A 5 24.05 8.93 -20.97
N HIS A 6 24.36 10.18 -21.20
CA HIS A 6 23.47 11.26 -20.82
C HIS A 6 22.15 11.19 -21.59
N GLY A 7 22.21 10.93 -22.89
CA GLY A 7 21.02 10.80 -23.70
C GLY A 7 20.17 9.65 -23.25
N ARG A 8 20.81 8.54 -22.88
CA ARG A 8 20.08 7.40 -22.44
C ARG A 8 19.36 7.66 -21.13
N VAL A 9 20.00 8.38 -20.22
CA VAL A 9 19.37 8.74 -18.96
C VAL A 9 18.16 9.61 -19.23
N ASP A 10 18.28 10.57 -20.12
CA ASP A 10 17.18 11.44 -20.44
C ASP A 10 16.04 10.67 -21.09
N GLU A 11 16.35 9.74 -21.96
CA GLU A 11 15.33 8.96 -22.63
C GLU A 11 14.57 8.11 -21.64
N LEU A 12 15.24 7.58 -20.62
CA LEU A 12 14.58 6.77 -19.63
C LEU A 12 13.92 7.60 -18.56
N SER A 13 14.39 8.83 -18.36
CA SER A 13 13.92 9.59 -17.21
C SER A 13 12.47 10.03 -17.33
N SER A 14 11.98 10.35 -18.53
CA SER A 14 10.60 10.76 -18.66
C SER A 14 9.62 9.71 -18.19
N PRO A 15 9.62 8.48 -18.75
CA PRO A 15 8.74 7.45 -18.24
C PRO A 15 9.11 7.07 -16.81
N ARG A 16 10.41 7.11 -16.49
CA ARG A 16 10.80 6.74 -15.16
C ARG A 16 10.43 7.75 -14.12
N ALA A 17 10.37 9.02 -14.50
CA ALA A 17 9.95 10.07 -13.57
C ALA A 17 8.51 9.81 -13.11
N ASP A 18 7.63 9.45 -14.04
CA ASP A 18 6.25 9.15 -13.69
C ASP A 18 6.17 7.91 -12.80
N LEU A 19 6.93 6.89 -13.14
CA LEU A 19 6.94 5.67 -12.34
C LEU A 19 7.49 5.93 -10.95
N LEU A 20 8.52 6.76 -10.85
CA LEU A 20 9.09 7.08 -9.55
C LEU A 20 8.10 7.87 -8.70
N GLU A 21 7.36 8.78 -9.33
CA GLU A 21 6.34 9.51 -8.61
C GLU A 21 5.25 8.60 -8.11
N HIS A 22 4.76 7.70 -8.96
CA HIS A 22 3.71 6.77 -8.57
C HIS A 22 4.20 5.82 -7.47
N ALA A 23 5.43 5.35 -7.61
CA ALA A 23 6.00 4.48 -6.59
C ALA A 23 6.14 5.22 -5.26
N GLY A 24 6.53 6.50 -5.31
CA GLY A 24 6.63 7.30 -4.11
C GLY A 24 5.30 7.50 -3.43
N GLU A 25 4.24 7.75 -4.22
CA GLU A 25 2.90 7.88 -3.67
C GLU A 25 2.43 6.58 -3.04
N LEU A 26 2.71 5.46 -3.70
CA LEU A 26 2.35 4.16 -3.17
C LEU A 26 3.06 3.90 -1.84
N LEU A 27 4.36 4.13 -1.80
CA LEU A 27 5.12 3.88 -0.58
C LEU A 27 4.68 4.80 0.55
N ARG A 28 4.34 6.06 0.23
CA ARG A 28 3.82 6.96 1.25
C ARG A 28 2.50 6.46 1.82
N ALA A 29 1.64 5.91 0.95
CA ALA A 29 0.37 5.38 1.41
C ALA A 29 0.56 4.17 2.32
N LEU A 30 1.63 3.41 2.12
CA LEU A 30 1.92 2.25 2.95
C LEU A 30 2.69 2.58 4.21
N ALA A 31 3.20 3.81 4.33
CA ALA A 31 4.17 4.14 5.37
C ALA A 31 3.54 4.59 6.70
N ALA A 32 2.50 3.89 7.14
CA ALA A 32 1.90 4.16 8.44
C ALA A 32 1.58 2.82 9.09
N PRO A 33 1.88 2.65 10.38
CA PRO A 33 1.69 1.35 11.03
C PRO A 33 0.29 0.77 10.88
N VAL A 34 -0.75 1.60 11.02
CA VAL A 34 -2.11 1.11 10.89
C VAL A 34 -2.38 0.65 9.46
N ARG A 35 -1.87 1.37 8.48
CA ARG A 35 -2.07 0.98 7.08
C ARG A 35 -1.33 -0.31 6.75
N ILE A 36 -0.14 -0.48 7.31
CA ILE A 36 0.60 -1.73 7.19
C ILE A 36 -0.23 -2.88 7.77
N ALA A 37 -0.79 -2.66 8.95
CA ALA A 37 -1.61 -3.67 9.61
C ALA A 37 -2.85 -4.00 8.79
N ILE A 38 -3.48 -3.01 8.18
CA ILE A 38 -4.63 -3.24 7.30
C ILE A 38 -4.23 -4.13 6.13
N VAL A 39 -3.11 -3.83 5.49
CA VAL A 39 -2.65 -4.63 4.36
C VAL A 39 -2.44 -6.08 4.78
N LEU A 40 -1.86 -6.30 5.94
CA LEU A 40 -1.65 -7.67 6.44
C LEU A 40 -2.97 -8.40 6.67
N GLN A 41 -3.98 -7.70 7.19
CA GLN A 41 -5.29 -8.29 7.37
C GLN A 41 -5.93 -8.66 6.03
N LEU A 42 -5.84 -7.76 5.07
CA LEU A 42 -6.43 -7.98 3.75
C LEU A 42 -5.67 -9.03 2.94
N ARG A 43 -4.41 -9.26 3.27
CA ARG A 43 -3.65 -10.32 2.65
C ARG A 43 -4.29 -11.68 2.93
N GLU A 44 -4.90 -11.83 4.10
CA GLU A 44 -5.50 -13.09 4.47
C GLU A 44 -6.86 -13.29 3.83
N SER A 45 -7.68 -12.27 3.82
CA SER A 45 -9.00 -12.34 3.19
C SER A 45 -9.60 -10.96 3.10
N GLN A 46 -10.68 -10.84 2.33
CA GLN A 46 -11.45 -9.62 2.26
C GLN A 46 -12.05 -9.34 3.62
N ARG A 47 -12.16 -8.05 3.97
CA ARG A 47 -12.68 -7.64 5.26
C ARG A 47 -13.58 -6.41 5.09
N CYS A 48 -14.59 -6.32 5.92
CA CYS A 48 -15.34 -5.07 6.03
C CYS A 48 -14.73 -4.22 7.15
N VAL A 49 -15.21 -2.98 7.28
CA VAL A 49 -14.61 -2.03 8.24
C VAL A 49 -14.67 -2.56 9.66
N HIS A 50 -15.80 -3.10 10.10
CA HIS A 50 -15.90 -3.51 11.49
C HIS A 50 -15.01 -4.72 11.80
N GLU A 51 -14.75 -5.55 10.81
CA GLU A 51 -13.80 -6.65 11.00
C GLU A 51 -12.40 -6.12 11.20
N LEU A 52 -12.05 -5.05 10.49
CA LEU A 52 -10.74 -4.42 10.68
C LEU A 52 -10.66 -3.71 12.03
N VAL A 53 -11.75 -3.06 12.44
CA VAL A 53 -11.80 -2.43 13.75
C VAL A 53 -11.53 -3.46 14.84
N ASP A 54 -12.21 -4.60 14.75
CA ASP A 54 -12.04 -5.66 15.74
C ASP A 54 -10.63 -6.24 15.72
N ALA A 55 -10.11 -6.49 14.53
CA ALA A 55 -8.80 -7.11 14.41
C ALA A 55 -7.66 -6.19 14.85
N LEU A 56 -7.80 -4.89 14.61
CA LEU A 56 -6.71 -3.95 14.85
C LEU A 56 -6.89 -3.14 16.13
N ASP A 57 -8.07 -3.19 16.71
CA ASP A 57 -8.38 -2.41 17.91
C ASP A 57 -8.14 -0.92 17.66
N VAL A 58 -8.60 -0.45 16.51
CA VAL A 58 -8.48 0.96 16.11
C VAL A 58 -9.89 1.48 15.88
N PRO A 59 -10.21 2.69 16.34
CA PRO A 59 -11.57 3.23 16.17
C PRO A 59 -12.00 3.30 14.72
N GLN A 60 -13.28 3.06 14.48
CA GLN A 60 -13.82 3.01 13.13
C GLN A 60 -13.49 4.24 12.28
N PRO A 61 -13.63 5.48 12.80
CA PRO A 61 -13.32 6.64 11.97
C PRO A 61 -11.89 6.64 11.45
N LEU A 62 -10.95 6.13 12.25
CA LEU A 62 -9.55 6.06 11.81
C LEU A 62 -9.35 4.96 10.79
N VAL A 63 -9.97 3.80 10.99
CA VAL A 63 -9.89 2.73 10.00
C VAL A 63 -10.44 3.22 8.67
N SER A 64 -11.60 3.89 8.70
CA SER A 64 -12.21 4.42 7.49
C SER A 64 -11.32 5.44 6.79
N GLN A 65 -10.64 6.29 7.56
CA GLN A 65 -9.74 7.28 7.01
C GLN A 65 -8.54 6.62 6.35
N HIS A 66 -7.96 5.63 7.01
CA HIS A 66 -6.83 4.91 6.44
C HIS A 66 -7.22 4.15 5.18
N LEU A 67 -8.40 3.56 5.18
CA LEU A 67 -8.90 2.87 3.98
C LEU A 67 -9.08 3.84 2.82
N ARG A 68 -9.54 5.05 3.10
CA ARG A 68 -9.72 6.05 2.05
C ARG A 68 -8.37 6.40 1.41
N ILE A 69 -7.34 6.55 2.23
CA ILE A 69 -5.99 6.84 1.74
C ILE A 69 -5.47 5.68 0.90
N LEU A 70 -5.64 4.46 1.39
CA LEU A 70 -5.18 3.27 0.67
C LEU A 70 -5.93 3.09 -0.64
N LYS A 71 -7.23 3.40 -0.65
CA LYS A 71 -8.02 3.29 -1.86
C LYS A 71 -7.57 4.33 -2.89
N ALA A 72 -7.35 5.55 -2.44
CA ALA A 72 -6.90 6.62 -3.34
C ALA A 72 -5.54 6.30 -3.97
N ALA A 73 -4.71 5.59 -3.26
CA ALA A 73 -3.39 5.21 -3.77
C ALA A 73 -3.41 3.91 -4.57
N GLY A 74 -4.57 3.30 -4.74
CA GLY A 74 -4.68 2.09 -5.53
C GLY A 74 -4.23 0.82 -4.81
N VAL A 75 -4.14 0.86 -3.50
CA VAL A 75 -3.70 -0.29 -2.70
C VAL A 75 -4.86 -1.23 -2.42
N VAL A 76 -6.02 -0.67 -2.11
CA VAL A 76 -7.20 -1.47 -1.81
C VAL A 76 -8.35 -1.07 -2.72
N ALA A 77 -9.28 -2.00 -2.90
CA ALA A 77 -10.53 -1.74 -3.60
C ALA A 77 -11.66 -2.18 -2.70
N GLY A 78 -12.78 -1.48 -2.77
CA GLY A 78 -13.95 -1.84 -1.99
C GLY A 78 -15.07 -2.28 -2.91
N GLU A 79 -15.80 -3.28 -2.48
CA GLU A 79 -16.91 -3.79 -3.26
C GLU A 79 -18.12 -3.93 -2.35
N ARG A 80 -19.26 -3.41 -2.82
CA ARG A 80 -20.45 -3.45 -2.01
C ARG A 80 -20.93 -4.88 -1.85
N SER A 81 -21.25 -5.27 -0.66
CA SER A 81 -21.78 -6.59 -0.35
C SER A 81 -22.89 -6.40 0.67
N GLY A 82 -24.12 -6.35 0.19
CA GLY A 82 -25.25 -6.04 1.06
C GLY A 82 -25.15 -4.64 1.61
N ARG A 83 -25.12 -4.51 2.93
CA ARG A 83 -25.03 -3.21 3.58
C ARG A 83 -23.59 -2.81 3.86
N GLU A 84 -22.66 -3.69 3.56
CA GLU A 84 -21.27 -3.45 3.89
C GLU A 84 -20.44 -3.29 2.63
N VAL A 85 -19.26 -2.80 2.82
CA VAL A 85 -18.27 -2.77 1.76
C VAL A 85 -17.16 -3.73 2.18
N LEU A 86 -16.83 -4.68 1.31
CA LEU A 86 -15.71 -5.57 1.54
C LEU A 86 -14.50 -4.99 0.84
N TYR A 87 -13.42 -4.86 1.58
CA TYR A 87 -12.17 -4.35 1.05
C TYR A 87 -11.22 -5.51 0.75
N ARG A 88 -10.44 -5.35 -0.29
CA ARG A 88 -9.43 -6.33 -0.68
C ARG A 88 -8.21 -5.62 -1.22
N LEU A 89 -7.09 -6.30 -1.24
CA LEU A 89 -5.91 -5.75 -1.91
C LEU A 89 -6.13 -5.81 -3.42
N VAL A 90 -5.70 -4.76 -4.10
CA VAL A 90 -5.80 -4.71 -5.55
C VAL A 90 -4.87 -5.75 -6.17
N ASP A 91 -3.74 -6.02 -5.51
CA ASP A 91 -2.71 -6.85 -6.07
C ASP A 91 -1.89 -7.47 -4.94
N ASP A 92 -1.49 -8.72 -5.12
CA ASP A 92 -0.70 -9.41 -4.10
C ASP A 92 0.68 -8.80 -3.90
N HIS A 93 1.21 -8.12 -4.89
CA HIS A 93 2.49 -7.43 -4.75
C HIS A 93 2.50 -6.46 -3.58
N LEU A 94 1.34 -5.87 -3.30
CA LEU A 94 1.25 -4.87 -2.24
C LEU A 94 1.52 -5.48 -0.87
N ALA A 95 1.05 -6.71 -0.67
CA ALA A 95 1.35 -7.42 0.55
C ALA A 95 2.83 -7.80 0.61
N GLU A 96 3.42 -8.16 -0.52
CA GLU A 96 4.83 -8.51 -0.56
C GLU A 96 5.73 -7.37 -0.15
N ILE A 97 5.40 -6.15 -0.59
CA ILE A 97 6.16 -4.96 -0.21
C ILE A 97 6.14 -4.79 1.30
N VAL A 98 4.97 -4.91 1.89
CA VAL A 98 4.80 -4.71 3.33
C VAL A 98 5.48 -5.81 4.12
N VAL A 99 5.33 -7.06 3.68
CA VAL A 99 5.96 -8.19 4.35
C VAL A 99 7.48 -8.06 4.29
N ALA A 100 8.02 -7.63 3.16
CA ALA A 100 9.45 -7.44 3.01
C ALA A 100 9.96 -6.36 3.98
N ALA A 101 9.20 -5.27 4.11
CA ALA A 101 9.60 -4.20 5.02
C ALA A 101 9.59 -4.68 6.47
N ILE A 102 8.57 -5.45 6.85
CA ILE A 102 8.48 -5.97 8.21
C ILE A 102 9.62 -6.96 8.48
N SER A 103 9.86 -7.83 7.52
CA SER A 103 10.92 -8.81 7.64
C SER A 103 12.27 -8.15 7.83
N HIS A 104 12.54 -7.13 7.04
CA HIS A 104 13.80 -6.40 7.15
C HIS A 104 13.90 -5.70 8.51
N ALA A 105 12.82 -5.07 8.94
CA ALA A 105 12.81 -4.37 10.22
C ALA A 105 13.07 -5.33 11.38
N GLY A 106 12.56 -6.55 11.28
CA GLY A 106 12.76 -7.54 12.30
C GLY A 106 14.14 -8.15 12.35
N GLU A 107 14.90 -7.95 11.26
CA GLU A 107 16.24 -8.48 11.23
C GLU A 107 17.25 -7.73 12.02
N GLU A 108 16.87 -6.54 12.50
CA GLU A 108 17.71 -5.74 13.01
C GLU A 108 18.19 -6.03 14.20
N HIS A 109 18.91 -5.92 14.74
CA HIS A 109 19.33 -6.10 15.59
C HIS A 109 20.20 -5.93 16.14
N PRO A 110 20.76 -5.64 16.29
CA PRO A 110 21.44 -5.91 17.38
C PRO A 110 21.34 -5.06 18.25
#